data_3a853b8c51fb4aa166ad2b2c634e4a54
#
_entry.id   3a853b8c51fb4aa166ad2b2c634e4a54
#
_cell.length_a   1.000
_cell.length_b   1.000
_cell.length_c   1.000
_cell.angle_alpha   90.00
_cell.angle_beta   90.00
_cell.angle_gamma   90.00
#
_symmetry.space_group_name_H-M   'P 1'
#
loop_
_entity.id
_entity.type
_entity.pdbx_description
1 polymer ?
#
loop_
_entity_poly.entity_id
_entity_poly.type
_entity_poly.pdbx_seq_one_letter_code
_entity_poly.pdbx_strand_id
1 'polypeptide(L)'
;MGTSWSDIITNHAMVIIGDDRMTDDLRTDAALFFRRMSAWVKMAIPMLKSPPELLVFLTEGLEEPQYSDFDWTSEQTSTTQETTIQTGKVGYELCSCVSVQYARNGDTSFVPYTDFTYDSETGNVTFPQQDNAGIEYRLDFFTDGHFYHELTLKQKRLLGLAVAVTWDNRFNREWLNIQPKIKDKSFNTPNENTTMKESTARYKENLQLFYGELRGYEQECAYMRQVNPIRRVFTLL
;
A
#
# COMPACT_ATOMS: atom_id res chain seq x y z
N MET A 1 9.71 -1.88 19.52
CA MET A 1 9.17 -1.27 18.28
C MET A 1 8.15 -2.24 17.73
N GLY A 2 6.96 -1.78 17.40
CA GLY A 2 5.91 -2.61 16.85
C GLY A 2 6.15 -2.96 15.37
N THR A 3 5.25 -3.73 14.77
CA THR A 3 5.34 -4.09 13.35
C THR A 3 4.88 -2.93 12.48
N SER A 4 5.66 -2.55 11.47
CA SER A 4 5.31 -1.50 10.53
C SER A 4 4.30 -1.97 9.47
N TRP A 5 3.53 -1.04 8.93
CA TRP A 5 2.59 -1.35 7.84
C TRP A 5 3.33 -1.65 6.53
N SER A 6 4.44 -0.98 6.29
CA SER A 6 5.29 -1.23 5.13
C SER A 6 5.82 -2.66 5.09
N ASP A 7 6.18 -3.25 6.25
CA ASP A 7 6.59 -4.65 6.35
C ASP A 7 5.44 -5.60 5.92
N ILE A 8 4.22 -5.35 6.41
CA ILE A 8 3.05 -6.14 6.02
C ILE A 8 2.78 -6.02 4.52
N ILE A 9 2.87 -4.81 3.97
CA ILE A 9 2.62 -4.55 2.56
C ILE A 9 3.66 -5.22 1.68
N THR A 10 4.95 -4.96 1.92
CA THR A 10 6.04 -5.38 1.03
C THR A 10 6.41 -6.85 1.19
N ASN A 11 6.57 -7.32 2.43
CA ASN A 11 7.10 -8.65 2.70
C ASN A 11 6.03 -9.74 2.79
N HIS A 12 4.76 -9.36 2.94
CA HIS A 12 3.67 -10.33 3.08
C HIS A 12 2.59 -10.17 2.01
N ALA A 13 1.98 -8.99 1.86
CA ALA A 13 0.87 -8.82 0.92
C ALA A 13 1.32 -8.86 -0.54
N MET A 14 2.34 -8.10 -0.93
CA MET A 14 2.85 -8.06 -2.32
C MET A 14 3.31 -9.42 -2.80
N VAL A 15 3.98 -10.19 -1.93
CA VAL A 15 4.46 -11.55 -2.24
C VAL A 15 3.30 -12.49 -2.58
N ILE A 16 2.16 -12.36 -1.90
CA ILE A 16 0.97 -13.18 -2.12
C ILE A 16 0.20 -12.70 -3.36
N ILE A 17 0.06 -11.38 -3.54
CA ILE A 17 -0.62 -10.79 -4.69
C ILE A 17 0.13 -11.12 -5.99
N GLY A 18 1.47 -11.08 -6.00
CA GLY A 18 2.30 -11.47 -7.14
C GLY A 18 2.04 -10.64 -8.40
N ASP A 19 1.67 -9.37 -8.27
CA ASP A 19 1.45 -8.47 -9.41
C ASP A 19 2.69 -7.59 -9.62
N ASP A 20 3.41 -7.81 -10.73
CA ASP A 20 4.64 -7.07 -11.06
C ASP A 20 4.41 -5.56 -11.16
N ARG A 21 3.20 -5.12 -11.54
CA ARG A 21 2.84 -3.70 -11.60
C ARG A 21 2.93 -3.01 -10.25
N MET A 22 2.70 -3.74 -9.16
CA MET A 22 2.86 -3.18 -7.80
C MET A 22 4.31 -2.82 -7.50
N THR A 23 5.26 -3.59 -8.04
CA THR A 23 6.68 -3.28 -7.91
C THR A 23 7.06 -2.05 -8.71
N ASP A 24 6.46 -1.86 -9.88
CA ASP A 24 6.68 -0.68 -10.72
C ASP A 24 6.02 0.57 -10.08
N ASP A 25 4.81 0.43 -9.53
CA ASP A 25 4.13 1.51 -8.78
C ASP A 25 4.97 1.94 -7.56
N LEU A 26 5.51 0.97 -6.80
CA LEU A 26 6.39 1.25 -5.65
C LEU A 26 7.67 1.99 -6.06
N ARG A 27 8.26 1.66 -7.21
CA ARG A 27 9.45 2.33 -7.73
C ARG A 27 9.17 3.71 -8.29
N THR A 28 7.97 3.89 -8.85
CA THR A 28 7.56 5.14 -9.50
C THR A 28 7.23 6.22 -8.47
N ASP A 29 6.40 5.88 -7.49
CA ASP A 29 5.96 6.78 -6.43
C ASP A 29 5.65 5.97 -5.17
N ALA A 30 6.67 5.81 -4.34
CA ALA A 30 6.58 4.99 -3.14
C ALA A 30 5.57 5.53 -2.12
N ALA A 31 5.51 6.86 -1.91
CA ALA A 31 4.60 7.45 -0.96
C ALA A 31 3.14 7.25 -1.39
N LEU A 32 2.82 7.50 -2.65
CA LEU A 32 1.48 7.26 -3.19
C LEU A 32 1.12 5.77 -3.18
N PHE A 33 2.09 4.89 -3.48
CA PHE A 33 1.91 3.45 -3.40
C PHE A 33 1.51 3.02 -1.98
N PHE A 34 2.27 3.41 -0.95
CA PHE A 34 1.96 3.08 0.44
C PHE A 34 0.63 3.70 0.89
N ARG A 35 0.30 4.92 0.45
CA ARG A 35 -0.99 5.54 0.68
C ARG A 35 -2.14 4.66 0.19
N ARG A 36 -2.03 4.12 -1.02
CA ARG A 36 -3.05 3.23 -1.61
C ARG A 36 -3.12 1.89 -0.88
N MET A 37 -1.97 1.28 -0.62
CA MET A 37 -1.91 -0.03 0.04
C MET A 37 -2.39 0.02 1.48
N SER A 38 -2.12 1.10 2.21
CA SER A 38 -2.61 1.27 3.59
C SER A 38 -4.14 1.25 3.69
N ALA A 39 -4.84 1.73 2.68
CA ALA A 39 -6.30 1.61 2.64
C ALA A 39 -6.74 0.12 2.62
N TRP A 40 -6.00 -0.75 1.93
CA TRP A 40 -6.28 -2.19 1.90
C TRP A 40 -5.94 -2.87 3.22
N VAL A 41 -4.85 -2.44 3.90
CA VAL A 41 -4.54 -2.92 5.25
C VAL A 41 -5.68 -2.58 6.21
N LYS A 42 -6.19 -1.34 6.20
CA LYS A 42 -7.35 -0.93 7.01
C LYS A 42 -8.58 -1.78 6.75
N MET A 43 -8.85 -2.11 5.49
CA MET A 43 -9.98 -2.96 5.12
C MET A 43 -9.78 -4.42 5.49
N ALA A 44 -8.54 -4.88 5.60
CA ALA A 44 -8.19 -6.26 5.92
C ALA A 44 -8.27 -6.56 7.43
N ILE A 45 -7.91 -5.60 8.30
CA ILE A 45 -7.91 -5.79 9.77
C ILE A 45 -9.24 -6.38 10.28
N PRO A 46 -10.44 -5.87 9.89
CA PRO A 46 -11.72 -6.44 10.36
C PRO A 46 -12.00 -7.87 9.90
N MET A 47 -11.27 -8.39 8.91
CA MET A 47 -11.40 -9.80 8.49
C MET A 47 -10.81 -10.76 9.52
N LEU A 48 -9.89 -10.28 10.37
CA LEU A 48 -9.19 -11.02 11.41
C LEU A 48 -9.92 -10.94 12.76
N LYS A 49 -11.26 -11.00 12.73
CA LYS A 49 -12.12 -10.88 13.92
C LYS A 49 -12.16 -12.15 14.79
N SER A 50 -11.60 -13.23 14.32
CA SER A 50 -11.56 -14.51 15.05
C SER A 50 -10.11 -15.05 15.03
N PRO A 51 -9.54 -15.40 16.20
CA PRO A 51 -10.12 -15.21 17.53
C PRO A 51 -10.25 -13.72 17.90
N PRO A 52 -11.22 -13.33 18.74
CA PRO A 52 -11.47 -11.89 19.05
C PRO A 52 -10.23 -11.15 19.58
N GLU A 53 -9.37 -11.86 20.29
CA GLU A 53 -8.14 -11.31 20.85
C GLU A 53 -7.16 -10.84 19.75
N LEU A 54 -7.19 -11.48 18.59
CA LEU A 54 -6.36 -11.06 17.46
C LEU A 54 -6.78 -9.68 16.95
N LEU A 55 -8.08 -9.42 16.84
CA LEU A 55 -8.57 -8.10 16.43
C LEU A 55 -8.20 -7.02 17.45
N VAL A 56 -8.40 -7.30 18.74
CA VAL A 56 -7.99 -6.36 19.80
C VAL A 56 -6.50 -6.07 19.71
N PHE A 57 -5.69 -7.12 19.56
CA PHE A 57 -4.24 -7.01 19.41
C PHE A 57 -3.79 -6.18 18.20
N LEU A 58 -4.51 -6.26 17.09
CA LEU A 58 -4.24 -5.50 15.87
C LEU A 58 -4.74 -4.05 15.94
N THR A 59 -5.69 -3.73 16.80
CA THR A 59 -6.30 -2.39 16.89
C THR A 59 -5.84 -1.60 18.10
N GLU A 60 -5.30 -2.26 19.13
CA GLU A 60 -4.78 -1.59 20.32
C GLU A 60 -3.54 -0.75 19.97
N GLY A 61 -3.58 0.54 20.30
CA GLY A 61 -2.47 1.45 20.07
C GLY A 61 -2.01 1.54 18.60
N LEU A 62 -2.92 1.28 17.65
CA LEU A 62 -2.64 1.33 16.22
C LEU A 62 -2.30 2.75 15.79
N GLU A 63 -1.11 2.95 15.29
CA GLU A 63 -0.68 4.19 14.64
C GLU A 63 -0.94 4.09 13.14
N GLU A 64 -1.82 4.95 12.65
CA GLU A 64 -2.13 4.99 11.22
C GLU A 64 -1.08 5.76 10.43
N PRO A 65 -0.76 5.31 9.20
CA PRO A 65 0.11 6.07 8.32
C PRO A 65 -0.43 7.46 8.04
N GLN A 66 0.46 8.43 7.96
CA GLN A 66 0.13 9.79 7.58
C GLN A 66 0.63 10.08 6.17
N TYR A 67 -0.11 10.91 5.44
CA TYR A 67 0.24 11.32 4.09
C TYR A 67 0.06 12.82 3.95
N SER A 68 0.86 13.37 3.07
CA SER A 68 0.71 14.75 2.65
C SER A 68 1.23 14.89 1.24
N ASP A 69 0.75 15.86 0.54
CA ASP A 69 1.16 16.23 -0.81
C ASP A 69 1.62 17.68 -0.85
N PHE A 70 2.44 17.99 -1.85
CA PHE A 70 2.93 19.33 -2.10
C PHE A 70 3.25 19.45 -3.60
N ASP A 71 2.64 20.41 -4.25
CA ASP A 71 2.91 20.72 -5.66
C ASP A 71 3.83 21.93 -5.74
N TRP A 72 4.85 21.82 -6.58
CA TRP A 72 5.81 22.89 -6.85
C TRP A 72 6.08 23.01 -8.34
N THR A 73 6.16 24.25 -8.81
CA THR A 73 6.55 24.54 -10.19
C THR A 73 7.91 25.19 -10.20
N SER A 74 8.82 24.65 -11.01
CA SER A 74 10.17 25.21 -11.14
C SER A 74 10.13 26.63 -11.69
N GLU A 75 10.73 27.56 -10.97
CA GLU A 75 10.91 28.92 -11.45
C GLU A 75 12.01 28.99 -12.51
N GLN A 76 11.88 29.95 -13.41
CA GLN A 76 12.90 30.20 -14.43
C GLN A 76 14.09 30.93 -13.81
N THR A 77 14.97 30.23 -13.17
CA THR A 77 16.24 30.77 -12.73
C THR A 77 17.38 30.08 -13.47
N SER A 78 18.36 30.86 -13.83
CA SER A 78 19.57 30.38 -14.52
C SER A 78 20.25 29.27 -13.72
N THR A 79 20.01 28.16 -14.05
CA THR A 79 20.62 26.85 -14.30
C THR A 79 21.87 26.41 -13.55
N THR A 80 22.39 27.13 -12.56
CA THR A 80 23.67 26.77 -11.94
C THR A 80 23.61 26.51 -10.44
N GLN A 81 22.44 26.65 -9.80
CA GLN A 81 22.30 26.48 -8.35
C GLN A 81 21.24 25.45 -8.01
N GLU A 82 21.53 24.68 -6.98
CA GLU A 82 20.54 23.86 -6.30
C GLU A 82 19.38 24.71 -5.80
N THR A 83 18.16 24.22 -5.98
CA THR A 83 16.96 24.88 -5.48
C THR A 83 16.44 24.10 -4.29
N THR A 84 16.44 24.73 -3.13
CA THR A 84 15.84 24.15 -1.91
C THR A 84 14.49 24.79 -1.66
N ILE A 85 13.46 23.97 -1.56
CA ILE A 85 12.10 24.37 -1.23
C ILE A 85 11.73 23.92 0.17
N GLN A 86 11.06 24.80 0.91
CA GLN A 86 10.54 24.51 2.25
C GLN A 86 9.10 24.00 2.11
N THR A 87 8.91 22.69 2.24
CA THR A 87 7.57 22.10 2.13
C THR A 87 6.77 22.17 3.41
N GLY A 88 7.44 22.38 4.55
CA GLY A 88 6.83 22.33 5.90
C GLY A 88 6.44 20.91 6.33
N LYS A 89 6.87 19.88 5.59
CA LYS A 89 6.55 18.47 5.87
C LYS A 89 7.65 17.85 6.73
N VAL A 90 7.69 18.23 7.98
CA VAL A 90 8.66 17.74 8.98
C VAL A 90 8.21 16.39 9.54
N GLY A 91 9.15 15.46 9.72
CA GLY A 91 8.91 14.17 10.37
C GLY A 91 8.31 13.09 9.47
N TYR A 92 8.15 13.35 8.16
CA TYR A 92 7.79 12.30 7.21
C TYR A 92 9.02 11.44 6.87
N GLU A 93 8.82 10.12 6.78
CA GLU A 93 9.91 9.17 6.58
C GLU A 93 10.30 9.03 5.10
N LEU A 94 9.34 9.23 4.23
CA LEU A 94 9.50 9.02 2.79
C LEU A 94 8.91 10.20 2.03
N CYS A 95 9.66 10.65 1.02
CA CYS A 95 9.17 11.57 0.01
C CYS A 95 9.41 10.96 -1.36
N SER A 96 8.38 10.90 -2.20
CA SER A 96 8.50 10.58 -3.61
C SER A 96 8.09 11.76 -4.46
N CYS A 97 8.65 11.84 -5.66
CA CYS A 97 8.43 12.96 -6.58
C CYS A 97 8.12 12.45 -7.98
N VAL A 98 7.12 13.04 -8.60
CA VAL A 98 6.85 12.86 -10.01
C VAL A 98 6.84 14.21 -10.72
N SER A 99 7.42 14.27 -11.92
CA SER A 99 7.27 15.42 -12.80
C SER A 99 5.99 15.28 -13.61
N VAL A 100 5.23 16.36 -13.71
CA VAL A 100 4.00 16.43 -14.52
C VAL A 100 4.40 16.93 -15.91
N GLN A 101 4.27 16.09 -16.92
CA GLN A 101 4.55 16.44 -18.30
C GLN A 101 3.25 16.54 -19.09
N TYR A 102 3.11 17.62 -19.84
CA TYR A 102 1.98 17.82 -20.73
C TYR A 102 2.35 17.37 -22.15
N ALA A 103 1.65 16.39 -22.67
CA ALA A 103 1.80 15.98 -24.06
C ALA A 103 1.13 17.00 -24.99
N ARG A 104 1.52 17.00 -26.30
CA ARG A 104 0.97 17.93 -27.30
C ARG A 104 -0.56 17.85 -27.49
N ASN A 105 -1.16 16.74 -27.15
CA ASN A 105 -2.62 16.51 -27.20
C ASN A 105 -3.36 16.96 -25.93
N GLY A 106 -2.65 17.50 -24.93
CA GLY A 106 -3.22 17.90 -23.64
C GLY A 106 -3.33 16.78 -22.61
N ASP A 107 -2.87 15.56 -22.93
CA ASP A 107 -2.79 14.48 -21.95
C ASP A 107 -1.67 14.77 -20.95
N THR A 108 -1.92 14.49 -19.68
CA THR A 108 -0.96 14.64 -18.61
C THR A 108 -0.28 13.30 -18.34
N SER A 109 1.03 13.28 -18.40
CA SER A 109 1.82 12.13 -17.97
C SER A 109 2.61 12.45 -16.70
N PHE A 110 2.71 11.47 -15.81
CA PHE A 110 3.51 11.54 -14.58
C PHE A 110 4.76 10.70 -14.80
N VAL A 111 5.92 11.33 -14.68
CA VAL A 111 7.20 10.65 -14.85
C VAL A 111 7.94 10.68 -13.52
N PRO A 112 8.41 9.53 -13.01
CA PRO A 112 9.20 9.49 -11.78
C PRO A 112 10.38 10.43 -11.87
N TYR A 113 10.60 11.19 -10.82
CA TYR A 113 11.75 12.06 -10.68
C TYR A 113 12.53 11.65 -9.44
N THR A 114 13.75 11.25 -9.61
CA THR A 114 14.58 10.67 -8.54
C THR A 114 15.77 11.53 -8.15
N ASP A 115 16.05 12.59 -8.93
CA ASP A 115 17.21 13.46 -8.71
C ASP A 115 16.83 14.61 -7.77
N PHE A 116 16.49 14.27 -6.53
CA PHE A 116 16.22 15.21 -5.45
C PHE A 116 16.66 14.61 -4.11
N THR A 117 16.84 15.46 -3.11
CA THR A 117 17.07 15.04 -1.73
C THR A 117 15.99 15.62 -0.81
N TYR A 118 15.57 14.83 0.15
CA TYR A 118 14.62 15.23 1.17
C TYR A 118 15.23 15.09 2.55
N ASP A 119 15.12 16.17 3.33
CA ASP A 119 15.52 16.19 4.72
C ASP A 119 14.27 16.15 5.62
N SER A 120 14.05 15.03 6.29
CA SER A 120 12.88 14.80 7.13
C SER A 120 12.89 15.65 8.42
N GLU A 121 14.06 16.09 8.89
CA GLU A 121 14.16 16.91 10.11
C GLU A 121 13.72 18.36 9.85
N THR A 122 14.00 18.89 8.68
CA THR A 122 13.65 20.25 8.30
C THR A 122 12.43 20.36 7.39
N GLY A 123 12.04 19.26 6.75
CA GLY A 123 10.99 19.24 5.71
C GLY A 123 11.41 19.90 4.41
N ASN A 124 12.73 20.06 4.18
CA ASN A 124 13.26 20.68 2.99
C ASN A 124 13.44 19.62 1.89
N VAL A 125 13.10 20.01 0.66
CA VAL A 125 13.42 19.26 -0.55
C VAL A 125 14.37 20.06 -1.39
N THR A 126 15.50 19.47 -1.76
CA THR A 126 16.53 20.10 -2.60
C THR A 126 16.57 19.40 -3.95
N PHE A 127 16.36 20.17 -4.99
CA PHE A 127 16.52 19.78 -6.38
C PHE A 127 17.90 20.21 -6.88
N PRO A 128 18.61 19.38 -7.63
CA PRO A 128 19.83 19.78 -8.27
C PRO A 128 19.52 20.81 -9.37
N GLN A 129 20.56 21.26 -10.03
CA GLN A 129 20.45 22.18 -11.15
C GLN A 129 19.38 21.72 -12.16
N GLN A 130 18.44 22.62 -12.48
CA GLN A 130 17.38 22.35 -13.45
C GLN A 130 17.55 23.23 -14.70
N ASP A 131 17.52 22.58 -15.85
CA ASP A 131 17.71 23.27 -17.14
C ASP A 131 16.42 23.91 -17.68
N ASN A 132 15.26 23.54 -17.13
CA ASN A 132 13.97 23.97 -17.68
C ASN A 132 13.09 24.63 -16.61
N ALA A 133 12.52 25.77 -16.97
CA ALA A 133 11.47 26.41 -16.18
C ALA A 133 10.09 25.86 -16.49
N GLY A 134 9.18 25.99 -15.55
CA GLY A 134 7.78 25.64 -15.73
C GLY A 134 7.50 24.13 -15.68
N ILE A 135 8.45 23.33 -15.18
CA ILE A 135 8.18 21.92 -14.88
C ILE A 135 7.42 21.85 -13.56
N GLU A 136 6.26 21.20 -13.57
CA GLU A 136 5.51 20.92 -12.37
C GLU A 136 6.04 19.63 -11.73
N TYR A 137 6.26 19.68 -10.40
CA TYR A 137 6.61 18.54 -9.59
C TYR A 137 5.51 18.32 -8.56
N ARG A 138 5.12 17.06 -8.41
CA ARG A 138 4.26 16.62 -7.34
C ARG A 138 5.05 15.77 -6.38
N LEU A 139 5.07 16.19 -5.12
CA LEU A 139 5.75 15.50 -4.04
C LEU A 139 4.70 14.88 -3.13
N ASP A 140 4.82 13.58 -2.90
CA ASP A 140 4.00 12.82 -1.97
C ASP A 140 4.85 12.37 -0.79
N PHE A 141 4.38 12.70 0.42
CA PHE A 141 5.04 12.41 1.68
C PHE A 141 4.28 11.34 2.44
N PHE A 142 5.02 10.47 3.09
CA PHE A 142 4.49 9.33 3.81
C PHE A 142 5.24 9.11 5.12
N THR A 143 4.48 8.90 6.21
CA THR A 143 4.99 8.35 7.47
C THR A 143 4.34 7.01 7.69
N ASP A 144 5.16 5.98 7.97
CA ASP A 144 4.65 4.62 8.14
C ASP A 144 3.77 4.52 9.39
N GLY A 145 2.79 3.64 9.32
CA GLY A 145 1.99 3.26 10.45
C GLY A 145 2.61 2.07 11.18
N HIS A 146 2.27 1.93 12.46
CA HIS A 146 2.79 0.85 13.27
C HIS A 146 1.67 0.17 14.07
N PHE A 147 1.72 -1.14 14.11
CA PHE A 147 1.01 -1.90 15.14
C PHE A 147 1.78 -1.75 16.45
N TYR A 148 1.09 -1.49 17.55
CA TYR A 148 1.73 -1.33 18.86
C TYR A 148 2.55 -2.58 19.24
N HIS A 149 2.02 -3.75 18.92
CA HIS A 149 2.67 -5.03 19.19
C HIS A 149 3.53 -5.51 18.03
N GLU A 150 4.59 -6.25 18.35
CA GLU A 150 5.33 -7.00 17.35
C GLU A 150 4.53 -8.24 16.94
N LEU A 151 4.09 -8.28 15.69
CA LEU A 151 3.31 -9.39 15.15
C LEU A 151 4.23 -10.60 14.90
N THR A 152 3.77 -11.77 15.27
CA THR A 152 4.45 -13.02 14.89
C THR A 152 4.39 -13.21 13.38
N LEU A 153 5.31 -14.00 12.83
CA LEU A 153 5.34 -14.31 11.39
C LEU A 153 3.99 -14.85 10.88
N LYS A 154 3.31 -15.66 11.71
CA LYS A 154 1.99 -16.20 11.37
C LYS A 154 0.91 -15.12 11.31
N GLN A 155 0.92 -14.18 12.24
CA GLN A 155 -0.01 -13.03 12.25
C GLN A 155 0.26 -12.09 11.07
N LYS A 156 1.54 -11.80 10.77
CA LYS A 156 1.94 -11.02 9.59
C LYS A 156 1.44 -11.67 8.30
N ARG A 157 1.62 -12.98 8.18
CA ARG A 157 1.15 -13.74 7.01
C ARG A 157 -0.37 -13.74 6.89
N LEU A 158 -1.11 -13.94 8.00
CA LEU A 158 -2.57 -13.85 8.01
C LEU A 158 -3.08 -12.46 7.57
N LEU A 159 -2.44 -11.41 8.07
CA LEU A 159 -2.79 -10.04 7.67
C LEU A 159 -2.44 -9.80 6.20
N GLY A 160 -1.28 -10.26 5.73
CA GLY A 160 -0.90 -10.19 4.31
C GLY A 160 -1.89 -10.91 3.39
N LEU A 161 -2.36 -12.11 3.78
CA LEU A 161 -3.42 -12.84 3.07
C LEU A 161 -4.75 -12.07 3.06
N ALA A 162 -5.14 -11.47 4.19
CA ALA A 162 -6.35 -10.67 4.27
C ALA A 162 -6.25 -9.43 3.35
N VAL A 163 -5.09 -8.78 3.27
CA VAL A 163 -4.82 -7.68 2.33
C VAL A 163 -4.94 -8.17 0.88
N ALA A 164 -4.34 -9.31 0.54
CA ALA A 164 -4.41 -9.87 -0.80
C ALA A 164 -5.86 -10.20 -1.20
N VAL A 165 -6.65 -10.78 -0.31
CA VAL A 165 -8.08 -11.07 -0.54
C VAL A 165 -8.88 -9.78 -0.78
N THR A 166 -8.64 -8.72 0.01
CA THR A 166 -9.33 -7.43 -0.19
C THR A 166 -8.93 -6.77 -1.51
N TRP A 167 -7.66 -6.86 -1.89
CA TRP A 167 -7.13 -6.40 -3.17
C TRP A 167 -7.78 -7.14 -4.35
N ASP A 168 -7.77 -8.46 -4.35
CA ASP A 168 -8.36 -9.27 -5.42
C ASP A 168 -9.88 -9.03 -5.54
N ASN A 169 -10.58 -8.78 -4.44
CA ASN A 169 -12.03 -8.50 -4.45
C ASN A 169 -12.36 -7.18 -5.17
N ARG A 170 -11.45 -6.20 -5.21
CA ARG A 170 -11.60 -4.96 -5.98
C ARG A 170 -11.82 -5.25 -7.47
N PHE A 171 -10.96 -6.06 -8.07
CA PHE A 171 -11.06 -6.38 -9.49
C PHE A 171 -12.38 -7.07 -9.82
N ASN A 172 -12.85 -7.96 -8.95
CA ASN A 172 -14.15 -8.61 -9.13
C ASN A 172 -15.31 -7.62 -9.10
N ARG A 173 -15.29 -6.60 -8.22
CA ARG A 173 -16.34 -5.58 -8.13
C ARG A 173 -16.29 -4.59 -9.30
N GLU A 174 -15.13 -4.16 -9.71
CA GLU A 174 -14.96 -3.25 -10.86
C GLU A 174 -15.45 -3.93 -12.15
N TRP A 175 -15.13 -5.21 -12.35
CA TRP A 175 -15.58 -5.98 -13.49
C TRP A 175 -17.09 -6.17 -13.53
N LEU A 176 -17.72 -6.49 -12.42
CA LEU A 176 -19.19 -6.61 -12.35
C LEU A 176 -19.88 -5.30 -12.75
N ASN A 177 -19.26 -4.16 -12.50
CA ASN A 177 -19.79 -2.84 -12.89
C ASN A 177 -19.53 -2.50 -14.37
N ILE A 178 -18.49 -3.06 -14.98
CA ILE A 178 -18.08 -2.79 -16.37
C ILE A 178 -18.77 -3.75 -17.33
N GLN A 179 -19.05 -4.99 -16.94
CA GLN A 179 -19.67 -6.02 -17.77
C GLN A 179 -20.98 -5.58 -18.50
N PRO A 180 -21.90 -4.81 -17.90
CA PRO A 180 -23.09 -4.31 -18.61
C PRO A 180 -22.76 -3.30 -19.72
N LYS A 181 -21.61 -2.63 -19.64
CA LYS A 181 -21.22 -1.55 -20.59
C LYS A 181 -20.48 -2.10 -21.82
N ILE A 182 -19.88 -3.29 -21.71
CA ILE A 182 -19.08 -3.92 -22.78
C ILE A 182 -19.90 -4.92 -23.62
N LYS A 183 -21.17 -5.13 -23.33
CA LYS A 183 -22.06 -6.03 -24.10
C LYS A 183 -22.41 -5.58 -25.52
N ASP A 184 -21.72 -4.57 -26.05
CA ASP A 184 -21.83 -4.25 -27.47
C ASP A 184 -21.07 -5.29 -28.28
N LYS A 185 -21.78 -5.92 -29.23
CA LYS A 185 -21.35 -7.13 -29.97
C LYS A 185 -20.06 -6.99 -30.78
N SER A 186 -19.48 -5.80 -30.84
CA SER A 186 -18.24 -5.49 -31.58
C SER A 186 -16.94 -5.65 -30.80
N PHE A 187 -16.98 -5.84 -29.48
CA PHE A 187 -15.81 -5.99 -28.61
C PHE A 187 -15.76 -7.35 -27.90
N ASN A 188 -15.71 -8.41 -28.66
CA ASN A 188 -15.50 -9.74 -28.11
C ASN A 188 -14.00 -10.09 -28.19
N THR A 189 -13.18 -9.49 -27.35
CA THR A 189 -11.77 -9.87 -27.23
C THR A 189 -11.66 -11.14 -26.36
N PRO A 190 -11.16 -12.27 -26.89
CA PRO A 190 -11.04 -13.53 -26.15
C PRO A 190 -10.19 -13.42 -24.88
N ASN A 191 -9.26 -12.47 -24.81
CA ASN A 191 -8.35 -12.27 -23.70
C ASN A 191 -9.03 -11.75 -22.41
N GLU A 192 -10.06 -10.90 -22.51
CA GLU A 192 -10.71 -10.30 -21.34
C GLU A 192 -11.45 -11.34 -20.48
N ASN A 193 -12.12 -12.31 -21.13
CA ASN A 193 -12.81 -13.39 -20.43
C ASN A 193 -11.84 -14.33 -19.70
N THR A 194 -10.64 -14.52 -20.24
CA THR A 194 -9.61 -15.37 -19.64
C THR A 194 -9.04 -14.69 -18.39
N THR A 195 -8.64 -13.43 -18.50
CA THR A 195 -8.11 -12.64 -17.39
C THR A 195 -9.10 -12.53 -16.24
N MET A 196 -10.39 -12.38 -16.53
CA MET A 196 -11.45 -12.36 -15.51
C MET A 196 -11.60 -13.70 -14.79
N LYS A 197 -11.56 -14.83 -15.54
CA LYS A 197 -11.63 -16.16 -14.93
C LYS A 197 -10.43 -16.43 -14.03
N GLU A 198 -9.24 -16.04 -14.47
CA GLU A 198 -8.00 -16.16 -13.71
C GLU A 198 -8.02 -15.31 -12.43
N SER A 199 -8.44 -14.04 -12.53
CA SER A 199 -8.60 -13.15 -11.37
C SER A 199 -9.61 -13.70 -10.36
N THR A 200 -10.75 -14.20 -10.84
CA THR A 200 -11.77 -14.81 -9.97
C THR A 200 -11.29 -16.11 -9.33
N ALA A 201 -10.52 -16.92 -10.07
CA ALA A 201 -9.93 -18.16 -9.55
C ALA A 201 -8.91 -17.84 -8.44
N ARG A 202 -8.01 -16.88 -8.68
CA ARG A 202 -7.02 -16.41 -7.70
C ARG A 202 -7.69 -15.87 -6.43
N TYR A 203 -8.72 -15.04 -6.57
CA TYR A 203 -9.49 -14.55 -5.42
C TYR A 203 -10.06 -15.68 -4.57
N LYS A 204 -10.67 -16.68 -5.21
CA LYS A 204 -11.24 -17.84 -4.49
C LYS A 204 -10.17 -18.66 -3.79
N GLU A 205 -9.03 -18.87 -4.45
CA GLU A 205 -7.89 -19.58 -3.88
C GLU A 205 -7.31 -18.85 -2.67
N ASN A 206 -7.04 -17.55 -2.79
CA ASN A 206 -6.57 -16.72 -1.68
C ASN A 206 -7.57 -16.68 -0.52
N LEU A 207 -8.87 -16.62 -0.82
CA LEU A 207 -9.92 -16.65 0.19
C LEU A 207 -9.98 -17.99 0.94
N GLN A 208 -9.84 -19.11 0.22
CA GLN A 208 -9.79 -20.46 0.82
C GLN A 208 -8.54 -20.61 1.69
N LEU A 209 -7.38 -20.17 1.19
CA LEU A 209 -6.13 -20.20 1.93
C LEU A 209 -6.22 -19.36 3.21
N PHE A 210 -6.75 -18.14 3.11
CA PHE A 210 -6.97 -17.26 4.24
C PHE A 210 -7.81 -17.91 5.34
N TYR A 211 -8.98 -18.45 4.99
CA TYR A 211 -9.85 -19.09 5.99
C TYR A 211 -9.25 -20.39 6.53
N GLY A 212 -8.49 -21.13 5.72
CA GLY A 212 -7.76 -22.31 6.17
C GLY A 212 -6.70 -21.98 7.22
N GLU A 213 -5.87 -20.98 6.95
CA GLU A 213 -4.83 -20.53 7.90
C GLU A 213 -5.43 -19.86 9.15
N LEU A 214 -6.51 -19.09 8.99
CA LEU A 214 -7.19 -18.47 10.11
C LEU A 214 -7.76 -19.52 11.08
N ARG A 215 -8.43 -20.56 10.56
CA ARG A 215 -8.91 -21.69 11.38
C ARG A 215 -7.76 -22.42 12.09
N GLY A 216 -6.65 -22.65 11.40
CA GLY A 216 -5.45 -23.22 12.01
C GLY A 216 -4.93 -22.38 13.17
N TYR A 217 -4.90 -21.06 13.01
CA TYR A 217 -4.51 -20.13 14.05
C TYR A 217 -5.49 -20.13 15.24
N GLU A 218 -6.80 -20.15 14.98
CA GLU A 218 -7.84 -20.29 16.02
C GLU A 218 -7.68 -21.56 16.85
N GLN A 219 -7.42 -22.69 16.20
CA GLN A 219 -7.22 -23.97 16.86
C GLN A 219 -5.96 -23.96 17.75
N GLU A 220 -4.86 -23.35 17.28
CA GLU A 220 -3.66 -23.18 18.08
C GLU A 220 -3.91 -22.29 19.31
N CYS A 221 -4.60 -21.16 19.14
CA CYS A 221 -4.98 -20.29 20.24
C CYS A 221 -5.87 -21.03 21.26
N ALA A 222 -6.85 -21.82 20.79
CA ALA A 222 -7.72 -22.60 21.64
C ALA A 222 -6.92 -23.68 22.41
N TYR A 223 -6.01 -24.38 21.73
CA TYR A 223 -5.14 -25.37 22.36
C TYR A 223 -4.24 -24.73 23.44
N MET A 224 -3.60 -23.61 23.11
CA MET A 224 -2.74 -22.90 24.08
C MET A 224 -3.48 -22.43 25.32
N ARG A 225 -4.76 -22.03 25.17
CA ARG A 225 -5.63 -21.69 26.32
C ARG A 225 -5.93 -22.89 27.21
N GLN A 226 -6.05 -24.08 26.63
CA GLN A 226 -6.31 -25.32 27.39
C GLN A 226 -5.09 -25.80 28.13
N VAL A 227 -3.91 -25.76 27.46
CA VAL A 227 -2.64 -26.28 28.00
C VAL A 227 -2.03 -25.35 29.05
N ASN A 228 -2.20 -24.02 28.91
CA ASN A 228 -1.63 -23.03 29.83
C ASN A 228 -2.68 -22.03 30.35
N PRO A 229 -3.58 -22.45 31.25
CA PRO A 229 -4.62 -21.54 31.78
C PRO A 229 -4.05 -20.36 32.59
N ILE A 230 -2.80 -20.47 33.09
CA ILE A 230 -2.13 -19.42 33.87
C ILE A 230 -1.40 -18.40 32.97
N ARG A 231 -0.97 -18.79 31.77
CA ARG A 231 -0.36 -17.87 30.78
C ARG A 231 -1.36 -17.04 29.95
N ARG A 232 -2.62 -17.03 30.38
CA ARG A 232 -3.73 -16.35 29.68
C ARG A 232 -3.52 -14.87 29.38
N VAL A 233 -2.59 -14.20 30.03
CA VAL A 233 -2.37 -12.75 29.93
C VAL A 233 -1.10 -12.37 29.15
N PHE A 234 -0.12 -13.27 29.02
CA PHE A 234 1.22 -12.87 28.56
C PHE A 234 1.72 -13.51 27.26
N THR A 235 0.97 -14.38 26.60
CA THR A 235 1.43 -15.04 25.36
C THR A 235 0.70 -14.53 24.11
N LEU A 236 -0.27 -13.65 24.26
CA LEU A 236 -0.87 -12.85 23.21
C LEU A 236 -0.40 -11.38 23.26
N LEU A 237 0.43 -11.05 24.25
CA LEU A 237 1.10 -9.74 24.39
C LEU A 237 2.51 -9.83 23.83
#